data_c8ec84d97cab1feb024ef8c5f2b005a1
#
_entry.id   c8ec84d97cab1feb024ef8c5f2b005a1
#
_cell.length_a   1.000
_cell.length_b   1.000
_cell.length_c   1.000
_cell.angle_alpha   90.00
_cell.angle_beta   90.00
_cell.angle_gamma   90.00
#
_symmetry.space_group_name_H-M   'P 1'
#
loop_
_entity.id
_entity.type
_entity.pdbx_description
1 polymer ?
#
loop_
_entity_poly.entity_id
_entity_poly.type
_entity_poly.pdbx_seq_one_letter_code
_entity_poly.pdbx_strand_id
1 'polypeptide(L)'
;MKHLHRWVALVAGAVTVAAGIMTAPAVFAATPTGAAAVAVACSAPAWAEGTAYAVGALVTYNGRLYRARVAHTPPVGAGWNPVAAASLWEDLGACDGTTPPTTSPTTPPTTSPTTQPPASGGLAHAPYVDMGAWPTPSLTTMVTSGNLKNVTLAFITASACKAMWFNAYDPRQAWAKDQIDAVRARGGDVKISFGGATGIELAQACTSVSALQAEYQAVVSAYALKYIDLDIEGAATADTASVTRRSQALAALQRANPGLRVSFTLPVLPEGLTADGLNVVRSARDAGVNVDLVNVMAMDYYRTGDYGDFAVQAANSTFAQVKSLYPDRTDAQVWKMVGVTPMLGANDDGHIYDQADARQLVSFAQGKHLGMLSFWELGRDKNACTGALYMCTNIPQQPYEFSKIFAGYAG
;
A
#
# COMPACT_ATOMS: atom_id res chain seq x y z
N MET A 1 -2.15 48.98 -20.18
CA MET A 1 -3.24 49.35 -19.24
C MET A 1 -2.97 48.63 -17.92
N LYS A 2 -3.01 49.42 -16.84
CA LYS A 2 -2.42 49.06 -15.51
C LYS A 2 -3.22 47.99 -14.78
N HIS A 3 -2.56 46.98 -14.29
CA HIS A 3 -3.17 45.99 -13.36
C HIS A 3 -2.86 46.34 -11.90
N LEU A 4 -3.91 46.49 -11.15
CA LEU A 4 -3.93 46.89 -9.74
C LEU A 4 -3.71 45.62 -8.85
N HIS A 5 -2.65 45.66 -8.06
CA HIS A 5 -2.44 44.72 -6.96
C HIS A 5 -3.24 45.18 -5.75
N ARG A 6 -4.07 44.31 -5.20
CA ARG A 6 -4.73 44.51 -3.90
C ARG A 6 -4.04 43.65 -2.84
N TRP A 7 -3.35 44.34 -1.94
CA TRP A 7 -2.86 43.78 -0.69
C TRP A 7 -4.03 43.78 0.35
N VAL A 8 -4.25 42.70 1.05
CA VAL A 8 -5.13 42.63 2.22
C VAL A 8 -4.23 42.61 3.47
N ALA A 9 -4.32 43.68 4.26
CA ALA A 9 -3.61 43.80 5.52
C ALA A 9 -4.43 43.09 6.63
N LEU A 10 -3.76 42.18 7.36
CA LEU A 10 -4.28 41.58 8.61
C LEU A 10 -4.04 42.56 9.77
N VAL A 11 -5.09 42.98 10.43
CA VAL A 11 -5.06 43.74 11.68
C VAL A 11 -4.99 42.74 12.84
N ALA A 12 -3.91 42.79 13.59
CA ALA A 12 -3.80 42.07 14.86
C ALA A 12 -4.37 42.91 15.99
N GLY A 13 -5.47 42.47 16.57
CA GLY A 13 -6.05 43.05 17.78
C GLY A 13 -5.47 42.38 19.03
N ALA A 14 -4.75 43.15 19.84
CA ALA A 14 -4.29 42.71 21.15
C ALA A 14 -5.43 42.91 22.17
N VAL A 15 -5.82 41.84 22.86
CA VAL A 15 -6.69 41.89 24.04
C VAL A 15 -5.86 41.68 25.27
N THR A 16 -5.69 42.71 26.09
CA THR A 16 -5.11 42.62 27.41
C THR A 16 -6.15 42.13 28.42
N VAL A 17 -5.88 40.99 29.05
CA VAL A 17 -6.68 40.48 30.18
C VAL A 17 -5.88 40.73 31.46
N ALA A 18 -6.46 41.52 32.38
CA ALA A 18 -5.93 41.80 33.67
C ALA A 18 -6.02 40.57 34.59
N ALA A 19 -4.92 40.21 35.24
CA ALA A 19 -4.86 39.13 36.20
C ALA A 19 -5.42 39.57 37.57
N GLY A 20 -6.56 38.99 37.96
CA GLY A 20 -7.06 39.03 39.32
C GLY A 20 -6.61 37.80 40.11
N ILE A 21 -5.81 38.00 41.14
CA ILE A 21 -5.38 36.92 42.05
C ILE A 21 -6.53 36.64 43.03
N MET A 22 -7.16 35.49 42.93
CA MET A 22 -8.02 34.95 44.01
C MET A 22 -7.34 33.71 44.61
N THR A 23 -6.99 33.79 45.86
CA THR A 23 -6.50 32.66 46.67
C THR A 23 -7.68 31.79 47.07
N ALA A 24 -7.73 30.55 46.58
CA ALA A 24 -8.65 29.52 47.08
C ALA A 24 -7.91 28.56 48.02
N PRO A 25 -8.55 28.05 49.09
CA PRO A 25 -7.92 27.15 50.05
C PRO A 25 -7.67 25.77 49.44
N ALA A 26 -6.53 25.17 49.80
CA ALA A 26 -6.15 23.84 49.41
C ALA A 26 -7.09 22.81 50.04
N VAL A 27 -7.89 22.14 49.18
CA VAL A 27 -8.58 20.91 49.52
C VAL A 27 -7.66 19.76 49.21
N PHE A 28 -7.26 19.01 50.20
CA PHE A 28 -6.52 17.75 50.05
C PHE A 28 -7.47 16.75 49.34
N ALA A 29 -7.25 16.50 48.05
CA ALA A 29 -7.90 15.42 47.34
C ALA A 29 -7.25 14.10 47.81
N ALA A 30 -8.03 13.26 48.47
CA ALA A 30 -7.67 11.88 48.75
C ALA A 30 -7.47 11.13 47.43
N THR A 31 -6.32 10.48 47.27
CA THR A 31 -6.04 9.54 46.18
C THR A 31 -7.10 8.44 46.23
N PRO A 32 -7.78 8.14 45.09
CA PRO A 32 -8.61 6.96 45.04
C PRO A 32 -7.72 5.72 45.11
N THR A 33 -7.80 4.97 46.19
CA THR A 33 -7.29 3.59 46.26
C THR A 33 -7.89 2.82 45.12
N GLY A 34 -7.02 2.32 44.21
CA GLY A 34 -7.45 1.51 43.07
C GLY A 34 -8.31 0.35 43.54
N ALA A 35 -9.54 0.30 43.06
CA ALA A 35 -10.38 -0.87 43.21
C ALA A 35 -9.66 -2.05 42.52
N ALA A 36 -9.24 -3.05 43.30
CA ALA A 36 -8.72 -4.28 42.73
C ALA A 36 -9.79 -4.86 41.80
N ALA A 37 -9.44 -5.07 40.54
CA ALA A 37 -10.33 -5.72 39.59
C ALA A 37 -10.70 -7.12 40.11
N VAL A 38 -11.98 -7.35 40.38
CA VAL A 38 -12.48 -8.65 40.83
C VAL A 38 -12.26 -9.63 39.68
N ALA A 39 -11.41 -10.64 39.91
CA ALA A 39 -11.21 -11.70 38.93
C ALA A 39 -12.50 -12.50 38.77
N VAL A 40 -12.87 -12.84 37.54
CA VAL A 40 -14.11 -13.55 37.19
C VAL A 40 -13.79 -14.99 36.87
N ALA A 41 -14.64 -15.95 37.37
CA ALA A 41 -14.46 -17.36 37.03
C ALA A 41 -14.65 -17.62 35.54
N CYS A 42 -13.64 -18.16 34.87
CA CYS A 42 -13.64 -18.40 33.42
C CYS A 42 -13.93 -19.87 33.09
N SER A 43 -15.19 -20.27 33.23
CA SER A 43 -15.66 -21.60 32.83
C SER A 43 -16.24 -21.65 31.41
N ALA A 44 -16.21 -20.52 30.69
CA ALA A 44 -16.75 -20.45 29.34
C ALA A 44 -15.76 -21.04 28.31
N PRO A 45 -16.25 -21.57 27.16
CA PRO A 45 -15.39 -22.09 26.10
C PRO A 45 -14.51 -20.96 25.50
N ALA A 46 -13.38 -21.36 24.91
CA ALA A 46 -12.55 -20.41 24.19
C ALA A 46 -13.28 -19.89 22.94
N TRP A 47 -13.10 -18.61 22.64
CA TRP A 47 -13.60 -18.02 21.41
C TRP A 47 -12.98 -18.70 20.18
N ALA A 48 -13.81 -18.95 19.16
CA ALA A 48 -13.36 -19.52 17.88
C ALA A 48 -14.13 -18.91 16.71
N GLU A 49 -13.44 -18.67 15.60
CA GLU A 49 -14.07 -18.29 14.35
C GLU A 49 -14.97 -19.38 13.79
N GLY A 50 -15.99 -19.03 13.02
CA GLY A 50 -16.96 -19.95 12.45
C GLY A 50 -18.01 -20.46 13.45
N THR A 51 -17.89 -20.10 14.73
CA THR A 51 -18.86 -20.48 15.78
C THR A 51 -19.97 -19.43 15.88
N ALA A 52 -21.23 -19.89 15.88
CA ALA A 52 -22.37 -19.00 16.09
C ALA A 52 -22.52 -18.66 17.58
N TYR A 53 -22.56 -17.37 17.89
CA TYR A 53 -22.76 -16.84 19.24
C TYR A 53 -24.11 -16.15 19.32
N ALA A 54 -24.96 -16.60 20.23
CA ALA A 54 -26.20 -15.91 20.57
C ALA A 54 -25.90 -14.70 21.49
N VAL A 55 -26.84 -13.74 21.57
CA VAL A 55 -26.75 -12.63 22.54
C VAL A 55 -26.60 -13.24 23.96
N GLY A 56 -25.62 -12.72 24.71
CA GLY A 56 -25.33 -13.21 26.07
C GLY A 56 -24.40 -14.42 26.14
N ALA A 57 -23.99 -15.03 25.01
CA ALA A 57 -23.02 -16.11 24.99
C ALA A 57 -21.69 -15.65 25.62
N LEU A 58 -21.13 -16.51 26.50
CA LEU A 58 -19.86 -16.27 27.16
C LEU A 58 -18.74 -17.02 26.47
N VAL A 59 -17.58 -16.33 26.30
CA VAL A 59 -16.36 -16.92 25.75
C VAL A 59 -15.14 -16.43 26.51
N THR A 60 -14.08 -17.22 26.51
CA THR A 60 -12.75 -16.76 26.97
C THR A 60 -11.87 -16.42 25.79
N TYR A 61 -11.11 -15.35 25.91
CA TYR A 61 -10.11 -14.93 24.93
C TYR A 61 -8.96 -14.18 25.63
N ASN A 62 -7.72 -14.58 25.36
CA ASN A 62 -6.51 -13.96 25.96
C ASN A 62 -6.59 -13.80 27.50
N GLY A 63 -7.08 -14.82 28.21
CA GLY A 63 -7.17 -14.80 29.67
C GLY A 63 -8.23 -13.85 30.24
N ARG A 64 -9.22 -13.46 29.44
CA ARG A 64 -10.35 -12.63 29.85
C ARG A 64 -11.68 -13.29 29.46
N LEU A 65 -12.74 -12.98 30.18
CA LEU A 65 -14.10 -13.41 29.89
C LEU A 65 -14.85 -12.33 29.13
N TYR A 66 -15.55 -12.70 28.07
CA TYR A 66 -16.36 -11.82 27.24
C TYR A 66 -17.79 -12.35 27.09
N ARG A 67 -18.75 -11.41 26.89
CA ARG A 67 -20.15 -11.69 26.59
C ARG A 67 -20.54 -11.13 25.24
N ALA A 68 -21.19 -11.92 24.38
CA ALA A 68 -21.72 -11.44 23.11
C ALA A 68 -22.85 -10.43 23.32
N ARG A 69 -22.75 -9.23 22.76
CA ARG A 69 -23.76 -8.16 22.81
C ARG A 69 -24.82 -8.35 21.73
N VAL A 70 -24.44 -8.94 20.60
CA VAL A 70 -25.32 -9.22 19.45
C VAL A 70 -25.08 -10.65 18.98
N ALA A 71 -26.15 -11.27 18.46
CA ALA A 71 -26.01 -12.59 17.84
C ALA A 71 -25.20 -12.46 16.55
N HIS A 72 -24.11 -13.25 16.43
CA HIS A 72 -23.23 -13.20 15.25
C HIS A 72 -22.45 -14.50 15.10
N THR A 73 -21.96 -14.73 13.89
CA THR A 73 -21.02 -15.83 13.59
C THR A 73 -19.77 -15.19 12.99
N PRO A 74 -18.64 -15.12 13.72
CA PRO A 74 -17.40 -14.59 13.15
C PRO A 74 -17.00 -15.47 11.96
N PRO A 75 -16.88 -14.91 10.74
CA PRO A 75 -16.43 -15.70 9.60
C PRO A 75 -15.00 -16.21 9.83
N VAL A 76 -14.72 -17.42 9.39
CA VAL A 76 -13.37 -18.00 9.49
C VAL A 76 -12.37 -17.11 8.74
N GLY A 77 -11.30 -16.69 9.41
CA GLY A 77 -10.30 -15.79 8.88
C GLY A 77 -10.64 -14.30 8.97
N ALA A 78 -11.81 -13.92 9.53
CA ALA A 78 -12.20 -12.50 9.66
C ALA A 78 -11.56 -11.79 10.86
N GLY A 79 -10.99 -12.51 11.81
CA GLY A 79 -10.36 -11.94 12.99
C GLY A 79 -11.30 -11.20 13.95
N TRP A 80 -12.62 -11.51 13.93
CA TRP A 80 -13.63 -10.86 14.78
C TRP A 80 -13.58 -11.33 16.23
N ASN A 81 -12.36 -11.43 16.77
CA ASN A 81 -12.18 -11.82 18.17
C ASN A 81 -12.69 -10.72 19.12
N PRO A 82 -12.91 -11.07 20.40
CA PRO A 82 -13.49 -10.15 21.38
C PRO A 82 -12.75 -8.83 21.57
N VAL A 83 -11.44 -8.76 21.27
CA VAL A 83 -10.65 -7.54 21.35
C VAL A 83 -10.79 -6.73 20.06
N ALA A 84 -10.69 -7.38 18.91
CA ALA A 84 -10.74 -6.70 17.61
C ALA A 84 -12.16 -6.22 17.25
N ALA A 85 -13.22 -6.93 17.71
CA ALA A 85 -14.60 -6.61 17.45
C ALA A 85 -15.33 -6.17 18.74
N ALA A 86 -14.79 -5.23 19.48
CA ALA A 86 -15.30 -4.77 20.78
C ALA A 86 -16.77 -4.31 20.77
N SER A 87 -17.32 -3.92 19.62
CA SER A 87 -18.73 -3.58 19.47
C SER A 87 -19.66 -4.81 19.59
N LEU A 88 -19.15 -5.99 19.31
CA LEU A 88 -19.90 -7.26 19.38
C LEU A 88 -19.77 -7.92 20.76
N TRP A 89 -18.80 -7.51 21.57
CA TRP A 89 -18.42 -8.15 22.82
C TRP A 89 -18.35 -7.15 23.98
N GLU A 90 -18.77 -7.61 25.16
CA GLU A 90 -18.60 -6.93 26.45
C GLU A 90 -17.47 -7.63 27.19
N ASP A 91 -16.45 -6.89 27.62
CA ASP A 91 -15.35 -7.38 28.44
C ASP A 91 -15.82 -7.48 29.90
N LEU A 92 -15.84 -8.68 30.46
CA LEU A 92 -16.27 -8.94 31.84
C LEU A 92 -15.11 -9.02 32.83
N GLY A 93 -13.85 -8.93 32.38
CA GLY A 93 -12.70 -8.90 33.24
C GLY A 93 -11.71 -10.06 33.04
N ALA A 94 -10.61 -9.99 33.81
CA ALA A 94 -9.58 -11.03 33.79
C ALA A 94 -10.04 -12.31 34.51
N CYS A 95 -9.59 -13.47 34.02
CA CYS A 95 -9.85 -14.77 34.61
C CYS A 95 -9.08 -14.97 35.93
N ASP A 96 -9.69 -15.67 36.90
CA ASP A 96 -9.13 -15.92 38.22
C ASP A 96 -8.07 -17.05 38.29
N GLY A 97 -7.58 -17.51 37.15
CA GLY A 97 -6.46 -18.47 37.08
C GLY A 97 -6.81 -19.93 37.42
N THR A 98 -8.08 -20.26 37.68
CA THR A 98 -8.50 -21.63 37.80
C THR A 98 -8.72 -22.27 36.44
N THR A 99 -7.72 -22.98 35.94
CA THR A 99 -7.77 -23.73 34.68
C THR A 99 -8.60 -25.00 34.83
N PRO A 100 -9.63 -25.25 34.01
CA PRO A 100 -10.21 -26.59 33.87
C PRO A 100 -9.17 -27.54 33.25
N PRO A 101 -9.22 -28.85 33.51
CA PRO A 101 -8.26 -29.80 32.97
C PRO A 101 -8.35 -29.81 31.44
N THR A 102 -7.21 -29.59 30.82
CA THR A 102 -7.00 -29.63 29.38
C THR A 102 -7.21 -31.05 28.88
N THR A 103 -8.32 -31.33 28.21
CA THR A 103 -8.31 -32.40 27.21
C THR A 103 -7.56 -31.84 26.00
N SER A 104 -6.34 -32.30 25.81
CA SER A 104 -5.57 -32.01 24.63
C SER A 104 -6.35 -32.41 23.39
N PRO A 105 -6.71 -31.50 22.52
CA PRO A 105 -7.00 -31.87 21.15
C PRO A 105 -5.65 -32.25 20.53
N THR A 106 -5.61 -33.46 19.96
CA THR A 106 -4.53 -33.92 19.09
C THR A 106 -4.22 -32.80 18.09
N THR A 107 -3.05 -32.24 18.19
CA THR A 107 -2.54 -31.19 17.29
C THR A 107 -2.68 -31.69 15.86
N PRO A 108 -3.42 -31.02 14.98
CA PRO A 108 -3.15 -31.16 13.56
C PRO A 108 -1.69 -30.75 13.35
N PRO A 109 -0.95 -31.38 12.46
CA PRO A 109 0.45 -31.02 12.24
C PRO A 109 0.50 -29.51 11.97
N THR A 110 1.29 -28.80 12.77
CA THR A 110 1.67 -27.41 12.54
C THR A 110 2.35 -27.40 11.18
N THR A 111 1.58 -27.13 10.14
CA THR A 111 2.19 -26.65 8.91
C THR A 111 2.74 -25.27 9.27
N SER A 112 4.04 -25.21 9.53
CA SER A 112 4.81 -23.97 9.38
C SER A 112 4.26 -23.25 8.17
N PRO A 113 4.12 -21.91 8.18
CA PRO A 113 3.75 -21.22 6.97
C PRO A 113 4.72 -21.70 5.91
N THR A 114 4.22 -22.51 5.00
CA THR A 114 4.98 -22.92 3.83
C THR A 114 5.25 -21.59 3.13
N THR A 115 6.48 -21.13 3.22
CA THR A 115 6.96 -20.06 2.35
C THR A 115 6.74 -20.60 0.95
N GLN A 116 5.60 -20.27 0.37
CA GLN A 116 5.34 -20.57 -1.03
C GLN A 116 6.51 -19.95 -1.78
N PRO A 117 7.28 -20.73 -2.57
CA PRO A 117 8.33 -20.15 -3.37
C PRO A 117 7.70 -19.00 -4.18
N PRO A 118 8.38 -17.87 -4.34
CA PRO A 118 7.87 -16.81 -5.18
C PRO A 118 7.51 -17.44 -6.52
N ALA A 119 6.24 -17.33 -6.91
CA ALA A 119 5.77 -17.88 -8.17
C ALA A 119 6.67 -17.27 -9.28
N SER A 120 7.44 -18.10 -9.95
CA SER A 120 8.25 -17.70 -11.09
C SER A 120 7.31 -17.11 -12.14
N GLY A 121 7.44 -15.82 -12.48
CA GLY A 121 6.66 -15.16 -13.51
C GLY A 121 5.96 -13.86 -13.08
N GLY A 122 6.62 -12.98 -12.32
CA GLY A 122 6.18 -11.59 -12.12
C GLY A 122 6.24 -10.78 -13.41
N LEU A 123 5.62 -9.60 -13.40
CA LEU A 123 5.74 -8.65 -14.49
C LEU A 123 7.13 -7.98 -14.38
N ALA A 124 8.15 -8.57 -15.02
CA ALA A 124 9.53 -8.10 -14.92
C ALA A 124 9.71 -6.67 -15.44
N HIS A 125 8.88 -6.26 -16.41
CA HIS A 125 8.83 -4.91 -16.93
C HIS A 125 7.36 -4.51 -17.15
N ALA A 126 6.91 -3.46 -16.45
CA ALA A 126 5.54 -2.97 -16.48
C ALA A 126 5.49 -1.46 -16.19
N PRO A 127 5.80 -0.60 -17.19
CA PRO A 127 5.80 0.85 -17.00
C PRO A 127 4.40 1.37 -16.67
N TYR A 128 4.35 2.50 -15.96
CA TYR A 128 3.10 3.16 -15.62
C TYR A 128 2.47 3.82 -16.83
N VAL A 129 1.14 3.80 -16.85
CA VAL A 129 0.29 4.58 -17.75
C VAL A 129 -0.67 5.39 -16.89
N ASP A 130 -0.62 6.71 -16.99
CA ASP A 130 -1.62 7.57 -16.37
C ASP A 130 -2.93 7.50 -17.16
N MET A 131 -3.86 6.68 -16.67
CA MET A 131 -5.18 6.50 -17.28
C MET A 131 -6.08 7.74 -17.12
N GLY A 132 -5.71 8.67 -16.22
CA GLY A 132 -6.39 9.94 -16.03
C GLY A 132 -5.98 11.02 -17.03
N ALA A 133 -4.96 10.79 -17.83
CA ALA A 133 -4.51 11.73 -18.84
C ALA A 133 -5.58 11.98 -19.92
N TRP A 134 -5.63 13.21 -20.43
CA TRP A 134 -6.52 13.57 -21.54
C TRP A 134 -5.72 13.95 -22.81
N PRO A 135 -6.05 13.41 -23.99
CA PRO A 135 -7.06 12.35 -24.22
C PRO A 135 -6.67 11.04 -23.56
N THR A 136 -7.67 10.22 -23.21
CA THR A 136 -7.45 8.91 -22.58
C THR A 136 -6.44 8.08 -23.35
N PRO A 137 -5.40 7.55 -22.71
CA PRO A 137 -4.36 6.78 -23.37
C PRO A 137 -4.92 5.55 -24.12
N SER A 138 -4.37 5.28 -25.31
CA SER A 138 -4.64 4.03 -26.04
C SER A 138 -3.61 2.98 -25.65
N LEU A 139 -3.95 2.06 -24.74
CA LEU A 139 -3.03 1.02 -24.27
C LEU A 139 -2.49 0.18 -25.42
N THR A 140 -3.36 -0.20 -26.37
CA THR A 140 -2.96 -0.99 -27.54
C THR A 140 -1.90 -0.28 -28.38
N THR A 141 -2.07 1.03 -28.62
CA THR A 141 -1.06 1.84 -29.33
C THR A 141 0.24 1.89 -28.57
N MET A 142 0.18 2.19 -27.27
CA MET A 142 1.38 2.36 -26.41
C MET A 142 2.19 1.06 -26.31
N VAL A 143 1.53 -0.07 -26.01
CA VAL A 143 2.24 -1.36 -25.88
C VAL A 143 2.82 -1.82 -27.21
N THR A 144 2.14 -1.53 -28.33
CA THR A 144 2.62 -1.87 -29.67
C THR A 144 3.84 -1.03 -30.04
N SER A 145 3.73 0.28 -29.91
CA SER A 145 4.80 1.23 -30.28
C SER A 145 6.02 1.14 -29.37
N GLY A 146 5.79 0.90 -28.06
CA GLY A 146 6.85 0.71 -27.08
C GLY A 146 7.46 -0.70 -27.05
N ASN A 147 6.95 -1.64 -27.84
CA ASN A 147 7.33 -3.05 -27.79
C ASN A 147 7.21 -3.67 -26.40
N LEU A 148 6.12 -3.32 -25.70
CA LEU A 148 5.85 -3.73 -24.32
C LEU A 148 4.88 -4.92 -24.29
N LYS A 149 5.02 -5.73 -23.24
CA LYS A 149 4.05 -6.82 -22.94
C LYS A 149 3.08 -6.39 -21.83
N ASN A 150 3.59 -5.74 -20.80
CA ASN A 150 2.82 -5.44 -19.60
C ASN A 150 2.87 -3.96 -19.28
N VAL A 151 1.87 -3.48 -18.55
CA VAL A 151 1.78 -2.09 -18.06
C VAL A 151 1.17 -2.05 -16.66
N THR A 152 1.51 -1.00 -15.92
CA THR A 152 0.86 -0.66 -14.64
C THR A 152 -0.09 0.51 -14.90
N LEU A 153 -1.38 0.32 -14.60
CA LEU A 153 -2.41 1.32 -14.87
C LEU A 153 -2.67 2.17 -13.63
N ALA A 154 -2.48 3.46 -13.74
CA ALA A 154 -2.57 4.46 -12.66
C ALA A 154 -3.81 5.36 -12.85
N PHE A 155 -4.57 5.73 -11.86
CA PHE A 155 -4.65 5.21 -10.51
C PHE A 155 -6.10 4.96 -10.10
N ILE A 156 -6.31 3.99 -9.23
CA ILE A 156 -7.56 3.89 -8.47
C ILE A 156 -7.41 4.72 -7.21
N THR A 157 -8.27 5.70 -7.02
CA THR A 157 -8.37 6.56 -5.84
C THR A 157 -9.73 6.39 -5.16
N ALA A 158 -9.93 7.06 -4.03
CA ALA A 158 -11.17 6.98 -3.27
C ALA A 158 -12.13 8.14 -3.57
N SER A 159 -13.40 7.81 -3.81
CA SER A 159 -14.51 8.75 -3.67
C SER A 159 -15.34 8.32 -2.46
N ALA A 160 -15.19 8.99 -1.31
CA ALA A 160 -15.50 8.41 -0.01
C ALA A 160 -14.86 7.01 0.11
N CYS A 161 -15.50 6.02 0.74
CA CYS A 161 -14.98 4.64 0.74
C CYS A 161 -15.46 3.88 -0.50
N LYS A 162 -15.11 4.35 -1.70
CA LYS A 162 -15.42 3.71 -2.97
C LYS A 162 -14.26 3.85 -3.94
N ALA A 163 -13.78 2.73 -4.47
CA ALA A 163 -12.74 2.70 -5.48
C ALA A 163 -13.22 3.31 -6.79
N MET A 164 -12.49 4.30 -7.31
CA MET A 164 -12.80 5.00 -8.55
C MET A 164 -11.52 5.23 -9.37
N TRP A 165 -11.56 5.03 -10.67
CA TRP A 165 -10.51 5.50 -11.55
C TRP A 165 -10.43 7.03 -11.48
N PHE A 166 -9.29 7.55 -11.00
CA PHE A 166 -9.02 9.00 -10.85
C PHE A 166 -10.27 9.81 -10.47
N ASN A 167 -11.05 9.28 -9.53
CA ASN A 167 -12.30 9.87 -9.01
C ASN A 167 -13.40 10.08 -10.07
N ALA A 168 -13.33 9.49 -11.25
CA ALA A 168 -14.27 9.71 -12.35
C ALA A 168 -15.11 8.47 -12.71
N TYR A 169 -14.49 7.28 -12.86
CA TYR A 169 -15.19 6.09 -13.35
C TYR A 169 -15.18 4.95 -12.34
N ASP A 170 -16.33 4.30 -12.18
CA ASP A 170 -16.47 3.14 -11.31
C ASP A 170 -15.86 1.90 -12.00
N PRO A 171 -14.86 1.24 -11.39
CA PRO A 171 -14.27 0.01 -11.92
C PRO A 171 -15.29 -1.11 -12.16
N ARG A 172 -16.40 -1.14 -11.38
CA ARG A 172 -17.47 -2.13 -11.50
C ARG A 172 -18.20 -2.04 -12.84
N GLN A 173 -18.10 -0.90 -13.52
CA GLN A 173 -18.62 -0.70 -14.88
C GLN A 173 -17.62 -1.13 -15.97
N ALA A 174 -16.51 -1.74 -15.55
CA ALA A 174 -15.47 -2.28 -16.45
C ALA A 174 -14.89 -1.23 -17.43
N TRP A 175 -14.72 0.02 -16.95
CA TRP A 175 -14.11 1.09 -17.76
C TRP A 175 -12.73 0.68 -18.27
N ALA A 176 -12.43 0.90 -19.55
CA ALA A 176 -11.21 0.50 -20.25
C ALA A 176 -10.90 -1.01 -20.24
N LYS A 177 -11.86 -1.86 -19.90
CA LYS A 177 -11.65 -3.32 -19.88
C LYS A 177 -11.32 -3.88 -21.26
N ASP A 178 -11.90 -3.35 -22.32
CA ASP A 178 -11.60 -3.68 -23.72
C ASP A 178 -10.11 -3.47 -24.04
N GLN A 179 -9.51 -2.39 -23.57
CA GLN A 179 -8.10 -2.12 -23.74
C GLN A 179 -7.21 -3.08 -22.93
N ILE A 180 -7.62 -3.42 -21.70
CA ILE A 180 -6.93 -4.42 -20.87
C ILE A 180 -6.98 -5.79 -21.55
N ASP A 181 -8.15 -6.18 -22.05
CA ASP A 181 -8.32 -7.46 -22.75
C ASP A 181 -7.47 -7.50 -24.05
N ALA A 182 -7.32 -6.37 -24.74
CA ALA A 182 -6.45 -6.26 -25.90
C ALA A 182 -4.95 -6.42 -25.56
N VAL A 183 -4.49 -5.91 -24.40
CA VAL A 183 -3.13 -6.16 -23.91
C VAL A 183 -2.93 -7.66 -23.63
N ARG A 184 -3.89 -8.30 -22.98
CA ARG A 184 -3.86 -9.74 -22.68
C ARG A 184 -3.90 -10.62 -23.92
N ALA A 185 -4.70 -10.25 -24.92
CA ALA A 185 -4.76 -10.96 -26.19
C ALA A 185 -3.42 -10.99 -26.95
N ARG A 186 -2.52 -10.05 -26.63
CA ARG A 186 -1.15 -9.99 -27.16
C ARG A 186 -0.13 -10.78 -26.31
N GLY A 187 -0.59 -11.53 -25.30
CA GLY A 187 0.26 -12.31 -24.39
C GLY A 187 0.89 -11.51 -23.25
N GLY A 188 0.42 -10.29 -23.01
CA GLY A 188 0.79 -9.47 -21.86
C GLY A 188 -0.20 -9.60 -20.71
N ASP A 189 -0.01 -8.77 -19.68
CA ASP A 189 -0.99 -8.56 -18.61
C ASP A 189 -0.87 -7.14 -18.06
N VAL A 190 -1.78 -6.77 -17.16
CA VAL A 190 -1.81 -5.48 -16.51
C VAL A 190 -1.72 -5.64 -15.01
N LYS A 191 -1.15 -4.63 -14.37
CA LYS A 191 -1.23 -4.36 -12.94
C LYS A 191 -2.06 -3.10 -12.77
N ILE A 192 -3.00 -3.07 -11.83
CA ILE A 192 -3.72 -1.85 -11.47
C ILE A 192 -3.14 -1.31 -10.17
N SER A 193 -2.80 -0.02 -10.16
CA SER A 193 -2.23 0.70 -9.02
C SER A 193 -3.28 1.53 -8.32
N PHE A 194 -3.28 1.46 -6.99
CA PHE A 194 -4.14 2.20 -6.08
C PHE A 194 -3.33 3.28 -5.37
N GLY A 195 -3.84 4.50 -5.30
CA GLY A 195 -3.18 5.63 -4.64
C GLY A 195 -2.65 6.66 -5.61
N GLY A 196 -1.33 6.91 -5.59
CA GLY A 196 -0.66 7.95 -6.37
C GLY A 196 -0.60 9.30 -5.65
N ALA A 197 0.09 10.27 -6.27
CA ALA A 197 0.34 11.60 -5.69
C ALA A 197 -0.92 12.44 -5.48
N THR A 198 -2.00 12.16 -6.19
CA THR A 198 -3.24 12.96 -6.16
C THR A 198 -4.46 12.14 -5.79
N GLY A 199 -5.45 12.81 -5.19
CA GLY A 199 -6.65 12.16 -4.68
C GLY A 199 -6.47 11.67 -3.24
N ILE A 200 -7.39 10.81 -2.80
CA ILE A 200 -7.34 10.21 -1.46
C ILE A 200 -7.05 8.71 -1.62
N GLU A 201 -6.09 8.21 -0.86
CA GLU A 201 -5.80 6.80 -0.83
C GLU A 201 -6.95 6.02 -0.18
N LEU A 202 -7.27 4.86 -0.72
CA LEU A 202 -8.49 4.13 -0.38
C LEU A 202 -8.54 3.70 1.10
N ALA A 203 -7.39 3.31 1.67
CA ALA A 203 -7.32 2.95 3.09
C ALA A 203 -7.44 4.15 4.04
N GLN A 204 -7.15 5.37 3.58
CA GLN A 204 -7.43 6.58 4.36
C GLN A 204 -8.93 6.90 4.35
N ALA A 205 -9.59 6.72 3.21
CA ALA A 205 -11.02 7.02 3.05
C ALA A 205 -11.93 5.99 3.73
N CYS A 206 -11.60 4.71 3.61
CA CYS A 206 -12.35 3.63 4.24
C CYS A 206 -12.01 3.52 5.73
N THR A 207 -13.02 3.40 6.58
CA THR A 207 -12.82 3.34 8.04
C THR A 207 -12.83 1.92 8.63
N SER A 208 -13.18 0.91 7.83
CA SER A 208 -13.15 -0.49 8.25
C SER A 208 -12.36 -1.38 7.27
N VAL A 209 -11.75 -2.43 7.82
CA VAL A 209 -10.99 -3.42 7.04
C VAL A 209 -11.86 -4.12 6.01
N SER A 210 -13.09 -4.50 6.39
CA SER A 210 -14.00 -5.22 5.49
C SER A 210 -14.50 -4.36 4.34
N ALA A 211 -14.80 -3.07 4.60
CA ALA A 211 -15.19 -2.14 3.54
C ALA A 211 -14.04 -1.92 2.56
N LEU A 212 -12.82 -1.71 3.08
CA LEU A 212 -11.63 -1.55 2.25
C LEU A 212 -11.34 -2.80 1.41
N GLN A 213 -11.40 -3.99 2.02
CA GLN A 213 -11.24 -5.25 1.29
C GLN A 213 -12.28 -5.41 0.19
N ALA A 214 -13.54 -5.05 0.44
CA ALA A 214 -14.60 -5.15 -0.54
C ALA A 214 -14.34 -4.23 -1.76
N GLU A 215 -13.79 -3.05 -1.53
CA GLU A 215 -13.41 -2.13 -2.61
C GLU A 215 -12.24 -2.66 -3.44
N TYR A 216 -11.19 -3.19 -2.80
CA TYR A 216 -10.10 -3.87 -3.51
C TYR A 216 -10.63 -5.08 -4.30
N GLN A 217 -11.48 -5.91 -3.69
CA GLN A 217 -12.07 -7.07 -4.33
C GLN A 217 -12.91 -6.70 -5.56
N ALA A 218 -13.63 -5.58 -5.50
CA ALA A 218 -14.43 -5.12 -6.62
C ALA A 218 -13.56 -4.82 -7.85
N VAL A 219 -12.41 -4.18 -7.66
CA VAL A 219 -11.45 -3.91 -8.75
C VAL A 219 -10.82 -5.19 -9.25
N VAL A 220 -10.34 -6.06 -8.34
CA VAL A 220 -9.75 -7.36 -8.70
C VAL A 220 -10.73 -8.19 -9.54
N SER A 221 -12.01 -8.23 -9.14
CA SER A 221 -13.04 -9.01 -9.83
C SER A 221 -13.42 -8.40 -11.19
N ALA A 222 -13.58 -7.06 -11.27
CA ALA A 222 -13.99 -6.37 -12.49
C ALA A 222 -13.02 -6.63 -13.65
N TYR A 223 -11.74 -6.71 -13.34
CA TYR A 223 -10.68 -6.87 -14.35
C TYR A 223 -9.99 -8.24 -14.31
N ALA A 224 -10.45 -9.18 -13.47
CA ALA A 224 -9.83 -10.50 -13.28
C ALA A 224 -8.31 -10.37 -13.03
N LEU A 225 -7.93 -9.55 -12.06
CA LEU A 225 -6.52 -9.20 -11.83
C LEU A 225 -5.74 -10.33 -11.17
N LYS A 226 -4.51 -10.51 -11.61
CA LYS A 226 -3.48 -11.34 -10.96
C LYS A 226 -2.46 -10.49 -10.18
N TYR A 227 -2.41 -9.20 -10.47
CA TYR A 227 -1.44 -8.24 -9.93
C TYR A 227 -2.15 -6.96 -9.53
N ILE A 228 -1.88 -6.50 -8.31
CA ILE A 228 -2.24 -5.14 -7.86
C ILE A 228 -1.01 -4.45 -7.30
N ASP A 229 -1.05 -3.15 -7.34
CA ASP A 229 -0.04 -2.27 -6.79
C ASP A 229 -0.68 -1.28 -5.83
N LEU A 230 0.04 -0.93 -4.76
CA LEU A 230 -0.33 0.10 -3.80
C LEU A 230 0.73 1.19 -3.87
N ASP A 231 0.42 2.29 -4.53
CA ASP A 231 1.28 3.47 -4.63
C ASP A 231 0.94 4.41 -3.48
N ILE A 232 1.74 4.34 -2.40
CA ILE A 232 1.45 5.00 -1.14
C ILE A 232 2.40 6.16 -0.95
N GLU A 233 1.84 7.36 -1.00
CA GLU A 233 2.59 8.61 -1.01
C GLU A 233 2.15 9.59 0.09
N GLY A 234 2.99 10.58 0.32
CA GLY A 234 2.68 11.68 1.22
C GLY A 234 2.21 11.23 2.61
N ALA A 235 1.14 11.84 3.11
CA ALA A 235 0.60 11.56 4.44
C ALA A 235 0.11 10.11 4.63
N ALA A 236 -0.23 9.40 3.54
CA ALA A 236 -0.71 8.02 3.62
C ALA A 236 0.37 7.02 4.05
N THR A 237 1.66 7.36 3.93
CA THR A 237 2.77 6.54 4.43
C THR A 237 2.88 6.61 5.96
N ALA A 238 2.59 7.77 6.56
CA ALA A 238 2.73 8.05 7.99
C ALA A 238 1.44 7.78 8.79
N ASP A 239 0.27 7.70 8.13
CA ASP A 239 -1.01 7.43 8.80
C ASP A 239 -1.09 5.96 9.23
N THR A 240 -0.69 5.72 10.47
CA THR A 240 -0.66 4.38 11.08
C THR A 240 -1.99 3.64 11.03
N ALA A 241 -3.11 4.36 11.11
CA ALA A 241 -4.43 3.76 11.07
C ALA A 241 -4.75 3.20 9.67
N SER A 242 -4.47 3.97 8.61
CA SER A 242 -4.64 3.50 7.23
C SER A 242 -3.62 2.43 6.86
N VAL A 243 -2.35 2.55 7.31
CA VAL A 243 -1.30 1.53 7.10
C VAL A 243 -1.74 0.19 7.68
N THR A 244 -2.20 0.16 8.93
CA THR A 244 -2.69 -1.08 9.58
C THR A 244 -3.91 -1.65 8.86
N ARG A 245 -4.87 -0.79 8.52
CA ARG A 245 -6.12 -1.18 7.83
C ARG A 245 -5.83 -1.75 6.45
N ARG A 246 -4.95 -1.11 5.69
CA ARG A 246 -4.50 -1.57 4.38
C ARG A 246 -3.87 -2.95 4.46
N SER A 247 -2.95 -3.14 5.39
CA SER A 247 -2.26 -4.41 5.61
C SER A 247 -3.24 -5.55 5.91
N GLN A 248 -4.20 -5.31 6.80
CA GLN A 248 -5.23 -6.31 7.16
C GLN A 248 -6.18 -6.62 5.99
N ALA A 249 -6.60 -5.59 5.25
CA ALA A 249 -7.47 -5.74 4.08
C ALA A 249 -6.78 -6.52 2.96
N LEU A 250 -5.49 -6.24 2.69
CA LEU A 250 -4.71 -6.96 1.68
C LEU A 250 -4.46 -8.42 2.06
N ALA A 251 -4.18 -8.71 3.33
CA ALA A 251 -4.06 -10.08 3.80
C ALA A 251 -5.37 -10.87 3.63
N ALA A 252 -6.51 -10.24 3.93
CA ALA A 252 -7.83 -10.83 3.68
C ALA A 252 -8.12 -10.99 2.18
N LEU A 253 -7.76 -10.00 1.38
CA LEU A 253 -7.92 -10.04 -0.09
C LEU A 253 -7.12 -11.20 -0.71
N GLN A 254 -5.87 -11.40 -0.30
CA GLN A 254 -5.05 -12.51 -0.81
C GLN A 254 -5.59 -13.88 -0.40
N ARG A 255 -6.14 -14.02 0.82
CA ARG A 255 -6.83 -15.25 1.21
C ARG A 255 -8.05 -15.55 0.33
N ALA A 256 -8.80 -14.53 -0.05
CA ALA A 256 -9.95 -14.65 -0.94
C ALA A 256 -9.57 -14.88 -2.41
N ASN A 257 -8.35 -14.49 -2.80
CA ASN A 257 -7.84 -14.59 -4.17
C ASN A 257 -6.47 -15.30 -4.18
N PRO A 258 -6.42 -16.63 -4.04
CA PRO A 258 -5.17 -17.36 -4.06
C PRO A 258 -4.36 -17.09 -5.33
N GLY A 259 -3.09 -16.70 -5.15
CA GLY A 259 -2.22 -16.33 -6.26
C GLY A 259 -2.22 -14.84 -6.63
N LEU A 260 -3.07 -14.00 -6.02
CA LEU A 260 -3.01 -12.55 -6.21
C LEU A 260 -1.68 -12.01 -5.69
N ARG A 261 -0.95 -11.34 -6.57
CA ARG A 261 0.34 -10.72 -6.27
C ARG A 261 0.15 -9.25 -5.90
N VAL A 262 0.79 -8.83 -4.80
CA VAL A 262 0.66 -7.49 -4.24
C VAL A 262 2.02 -6.83 -4.20
N SER A 263 2.14 -5.67 -4.86
CA SER A 263 3.31 -4.80 -4.77
C SER A 263 2.99 -3.51 -4.02
N PHE A 264 4.00 -2.91 -3.43
CA PHE A 264 3.96 -1.56 -2.89
C PHE A 264 4.91 -0.68 -3.70
N THR A 265 4.43 0.47 -4.14
CA THR A 265 5.24 1.53 -4.73
C THR A 265 5.35 2.66 -3.72
N LEU A 266 6.59 3.05 -3.39
CA LEU A 266 6.88 3.90 -2.25
C LEU A 266 7.93 4.96 -2.59
N PRO A 267 7.81 6.19 -2.02
CA PRO A 267 8.87 7.20 -2.07
C PRO A 267 10.17 6.67 -1.48
N VAL A 268 11.27 7.04 -2.10
CA VAL A 268 12.60 6.59 -1.71
C VAL A 268 13.61 7.72 -1.79
N LEU A 269 14.63 7.67 -0.94
CA LEU A 269 15.87 8.43 -1.08
C LEU A 269 16.99 7.50 -1.57
N PRO A 270 18.14 8.01 -2.05
CA PRO A 270 19.27 7.15 -2.36
C PRO A 270 19.68 6.25 -1.18
N GLU A 271 19.46 6.71 0.06
CA GLU A 271 19.69 5.97 1.30
C GLU A 271 18.62 4.93 1.61
N GLY A 272 17.56 4.82 0.80
CA GLY A 272 16.47 3.85 0.94
C GLY A 272 15.13 4.47 1.32
N LEU A 273 14.19 3.60 1.65
CA LEU A 273 12.86 3.99 2.13
C LEU A 273 12.98 4.80 3.42
N THR A 274 12.11 5.80 3.55
CA THR A 274 11.93 6.48 4.83
C THR A 274 11.44 5.51 5.93
N ALA A 275 11.49 5.93 7.18
CA ALA A 275 10.97 5.11 8.29
C ALA A 275 9.49 4.74 8.09
N ASP A 276 8.67 5.66 7.57
CA ASP A 276 7.26 5.44 7.29
C ASP A 276 7.06 4.48 6.11
N GLY A 277 7.81 4.64 5.02
CA GLY A 277 7.78 3.72 3.89
C GLY A 277 8.18 2.29 4.30
N LEU A 278 9.25 2.16 5.10
CA LEU A 278 9.66 0.85 5.63
C LEU A 278 8.60 0.25 6.57
N ASN A 279 7.89 1.10 7.33
CA ASN A 279 6.79 0.67 8.19
C ASN A 279 5.58 0.16 7.40
N VAL A 280 5.28 0.72 6.24
CA VAL A 280 4.24 0.19 5.33
C VAL A 280 4.54 -1.27 4.98
N VAL A 281 5.77 -1.56 4.55
CA VAL A 281 6.19 -2.93 4.18
C VAL A 281 6.17 -3.86 5.39
N ARG A 282 6.69 -3.38 6.56
CA ARG A 282 6.68 -4.16 7.80
C ARG A 282 5.26 -4.50 8.23
N SER A 283 4.36 -3.53 8.26
CA SER A 283 2.95 -3.72 8.62
C SER A 283 2.26 -4.76 7.73
N ALA A 284 2.51 -4.70 6.43
CA ALA A 284 1.97 -5.67 5.47
C ALA A 284 2.49 -7.09 5.76
N ARG A 285 3.80 -7.26 5.94
CA ARG A 285 4.41 -8.55 6.33
C ARG A 285 3.81 -9.08 7.62
N ASP A 286 3.72 -8.24 8.64
CA ASP A 286 3.26 -8.65 9.98
C ASP A 286 1.75 -9.00 9.99
N ALA A 287 0.97 -8.42 9.09
CA ALA A 287 -0.43 -8.78 8.85
C ALA A 287 -0.59 -10.08 8.02
N GLY A 288 0.50 -10.66 7.54
CA GLY A 288 0.49 -11.88 6.73
C GLY A 288 0.26 -11.66 5.24
N VAL A 289 0.49 -10.44 4.73
CA VAL A 289 0.50 -10.18 3.29
C VAL A 289 1.73 -10.86 2.68
N ASN A 290 1.53 -11.69 1.68
CA ASN A 290 2.62 -12.15 0.84
C ASN A 290 3.03 -11.01 -0.12
N VAL A 291 3.96 -10.17 0.36
CA VAL A 291 4.50 -9.05 -0.43
C VAL A 291 5.34 -9.61 -1.59
N ASP A 292 4.89 -9.33 -2.80
CA ASP A 292 5.56 -9.76 -4.02
C ASP A 292 6.73 -8.83 -4.38
N LEU A 293 6.49 -7.52 -4.25
CA LEU A 293 7.45 -6.51 -4.70
C LEU A 293 7.37 -5.26 -3.83
N VAL A 294 8.52 -4.70 -3.51
CA VAL A 294 8.72 -3.34 -3.00
C VAL A 294 9.36 -2.55 -4.13
N ASN A 295 8.52 -1.81 -4.83
CA ASN A 295 8.92 -0.94 -5.93
C ASN A 295 9.21 0.45 -5.39
N VAL A 296 10.29 1.09 -5.83
CA VAL A 296 10.67 2.40 -5.31
C VAL A 296 10.63 3.45 -6.39
N MET A 297 10.08 4.62 -6.03
CA MET A 297 10.00 5.80 -6.88
C MET A 297 11.36 6.51 -6.88
N ALA A 298 12.24 6.06 -7.80
CA ALA A 298 13.61 6.58 -7.97
C ALA A 298 13.58 7.90 -8.76
N MET A 299 12.98 8.94 -8.17
CA MET A 299 12.72 10.23 -8.78
C MET A 299 12.62 11.34 -7.71
N ASP A 300 12.64 12.61 -8.13
CA ASP A 300 12.33 13.79 -7.31
C ASP A 300 13.09 13.82 -5.97
N TYR A 301 14.39 13.57 -6.02
CA TYR A 301 15.21 13.51 -4.82
C TYR A 301 15.52 14.87 -4.18
N TYR A 302 15.24 15.98 -4.91
CA TYR A 302 15.50 17.36 -4.48
C TYR A 302 16.96 17.59 -4.05
N ARG A 303 17.90 16.94 -4.74
CA ARG A 303 19.34 17.07 -4.47
C ARG A 303 20.16 16.99 -5.76
N THR A 304 21.28 17.72 -5.77
CA THR A 304 22.23 17.66 -6.87
C THR A 304 22.93 16.31 -6.93
N GLY A 305 23.05 15.74 -8.11
CA GLY A 305 23.74 14.48 -8.37
C GLY A 305 23.24 13.83 -9.64
N ASP A 306 23.81 12.70 -9.97
CA ASP A 306 23.41 11.85 -11.07
C ASP A 306 22.21 11.00 -10.66
N TYR A 307 21.10 11.06 -11.41
CA TYR A 307 19.84 10.40 -11.06
C TYR A 307 19.86 8.90 -11.39
N GLY A 308 20.70 8.47 -12.33
CA GLY A 308 20.99 7.06 -12.56
C GLY A 308 21.74 6.42 -11.40
N ASP A 309 22.77 7.12 -10.88
CA ASP A 309 23.50 6.67 -9.70
C ASP A 309 22.59 6.63 -8.47
N PHE A 310 21.72 7.61 -8.28
CA PHE A 310 20.76 7.65 -7.18
C PHE A 310 19.74 6.50 -7.28
N ALA A 311 19.27 6.17 -8.47
CA ALA A 311 18.35 5.04 -8.67
C ALA A 311 19.02 3.68 -8.30
N VAL A 312 20.27 3.48 -8.70
CA VAL A 312 21.05 2.30 -8.34
C VAL A 312 21.32 2.26 -6.83
N GLN A 313 21.68 3.39 -6.22
CA GLN A 313 21.90 3.48 -4.78
C GLN A 313 20.61 3.20 -4.01
N ALA A 314 19.48 3.77 -4.40
CA ALA A 314 18.16 3.53 -3.80
C ALA A 314 17.78 2.04 -3.86
N ALA A 315 18.04 1.37 -4.98
CA ALA A 315 17.80 -0.06 -5.12
C ALA A 315 18.65 -0.89 -4.15
N ASN A 316 19.95 -0.59 -4.01
CA ASN A 316 20.83 -1.29 -3.06
C ASN A 316 20.40 -1.05 -1.60
N SER A 317 20.04 0.18 -1.25
CA SER A 317 19.57 0.54 0.08
C SER A 317 18.24 -0.13 0.41
N THR A 318 17.31 -0.15 -0.54
CA THR A 318 16.03 -0.86 -0.41
C THR A 318 16.23 -2.37 -0.26
N PHE A 319 17.15 -2.96 -1.02
CA PHE A 319 17.49 -4.36 -0.85
C PHE A 319 17.93 -4.66 0.60
N ALA A 320 18.83 -3.86 1.16
CA ALA A 320 19.31 -4.05 2.53
C ALA A 320 18.15 -3.94 3.56
N GLN A 321 17.24 -2.98 3.37
CA GLN A 321 16.06 -2.80 4.21
C GLN A 321 15.09 -3.98 4.09
N VAL A 322 14.77 -4.42 2.88
CA VAL A 322 13.90 -5.59 2.64
C VAL A 322 14.54 -6.86 3.20
N LYS A 323 15.86 -7.05 3.03
CA LYS A 323 16.59 -8.16 3.63
C LYS A 323 16.47 -8.19 5.14
N SER A 324 16.53 -7.04 5.80
CA SER A 324 16.33 -6.94 7.25
C SER A 324 14.91 -7.33 7.69
N LEU A 325 13.90 -7.08 6.86
CA LEU A 325 12.52 -7.50 7.12
C LEU A 325 12.30 -9.00 6.84
N TYR A 326 13.04 -9.59 5.92
CA TYR A 326 12.91 -10.99 5.50
C TYR A 326 14.27 -11.73 5.65
N PRO A 327 14.79 -11.88 6.87
CA PRO A 327 16.15 -12.42 7.10
C PRO A 327 16.31 -13.85 6.59
N ASP A 328 15.23 -14.63 6.55
CA ASP A 328 15.23 -16.03 6.12
C ASP A 328 15.26 -16.20 4.60
N ARG A 329 15.02 -15.13 3.83
CA ARG A 329 15.13 -15.18 2.37
C ARG A 329 16.58 -15.06 1.92
N THR A 330 16.94 -15.78 0.87
CA THR A 330 18.25 -15.60 0.23
C THR A 330 18.35 -14.23 -0.46
N ASP A 331 19.56 -13.77 -0.72
CA ASP A 331 19.75 -12.48 -1.41
C ASP A 331 19.09 -12.47 -2.79
N ALA A 332 19.17 -13.58 -3.53
CA ALA A 332 18.48 -13.71 -4.81
C ALA A 332 16.96 -13.60 -4.69
N GLN A 333 16.38 -14.15 -3.61
CA GLN A 333 14.94 -14.00 -3.35
C GLN A 333 14.58 -12.57 -2.97
N VAL A 334 15.44 -11.89 -2.22
CA VAL A 334 15.20 -10.47 -1.84
C VAL A 334 15.35 -9.56 -3.05
N TRP A 335 16.34 -9.77 -3.92
CA TRP A 335 16.44 -9.01 -5.17
C TRP A 335 15.22 -9.15 -6.05
N LYS A 336 14.57 -10.31 -6.08
CA LYS A 336 13.28 -10.52 -6.76
C LYS A 336 12.11 -9.76 -6.10
N MET A 337 12.29 -9.25 -4.89
CA MET A 337 11.30 -8.39 -4.23
C MET A 337 11.57 -6.90 -4.43
N VAL A 338 12.64 -6.49 -5.08
CA VAL A 338 12.97 -5.08 -5.33
C VAL A 338 12.56 -4.70 -6.74
N GLY A 339 11.80 -3.61 -6.87
CA GLY A 339 11.49 -2.95 -8.14
C GLY A 339 11.98 -1.51 -8.13
N VAL A 340 12.22 -0.95 -9.31
CA VAL A 340 12.66 0.45 -9.45
C VAL A 340 11.86 1.13 -10.55
N THR A 341 11.38 2.34 -10.24
CA THR A 341 10.56 3.18 -11.12
C THR A 341 11.12 4.60 -11.15
N PRO A 342 12.02 4.95 -12.07
CA PRO A 342 12.43 6.33 -12.29
C PRO A 342 11.36 7.14 -13.03
N MET A 343 11.44 8.48 -12.94
CA MET A 343 10.70 9.42 -13.78
C MET A 343 11.55 9.81 -14.99
N LEU A 344 11.01 9.64 -16.18
CA LEU A 344 11.75 9.85 -17.44
C LEU A 344 12.00 11.31 -17.74
N GLY A 345 13.22 11.66 -18.15
CA GLY A 345 13.59 13.02 -18.53
C GLY A 345 13.59 13.98 -17.35
N ALA A 346 13.06 15.19 -17.55
CA ALA A 346 12.96 16.17 -16.48
C ALA A 346 12.00 15.72 -15.40
N ASN A 347 12.49 15.70 -14.16
CA ASN A 347 11.74 15.40 -12.94
C ASN A 347 11.07 16.69 -12.41
N ASP A 348 10.14 16.58 -11.45
CA ASP A 348 9.43 17.73 -10.88
C ASP A 348 10.38 18.67 -10.12
N ASP A 349 11.50 18.16 -9.63
CA ASP A 349 12.56 18.94 -8.98
C ASP A 349 13.57 19.59 -9.95
N GLY A 350 13.35 19.43 -11.26
CA GLY A 350 14.16 20.03 -12.32
C GLY A 350 15.42 19.24 -12.70
N HIS A 351 15.72 18.13 -12.06
CA HIS A 351 16.82 17.25 -12.45
C HIS A 351 16.41 16.32 -13.59
N ILE A 352 17.40 15.75 -14.26
CA ILE A 352 17.18 14.93 -15.45
C ILE A 352 17.54 13.47 -15.14
N TYR A 353 16.68 12.54 -15.58
CA TYR A 353 16.97 11.13 -15.74
C TYR A 353 16.95 10.81 -17.23
N ASP A 354 18.10 10.57 -17.81
CA ASP A 354 18.25 10.44 -19.26
C ASP A 354 18.36 8.98 -19.74
N GLN A 355 18.65 8.79 -21.02
CA GLN A 355 18.78 7.47 -21.62
C GLN A 355 20.05 6.71 -21.16
N ALA A 356 21.10 7.42 -20.73
CA ALA A 356 22.29 6.78 -20.18
C ALA A 356 21.98 6.18 -18.80
N ASP A 357 21.25 6.93 -17.96
CA ASP A 357 20.74 6.48 -16.66
C ASP A 357 19.86 5.25 -16.80
N ALA A 358 18.98 5.28 -17.82
CA ALA A 358 18.09 4.15 -18.13
C ALA A 358 18.87 2.87 -18.48
N ARG A 359 19.92 3.00 -19.32
CA ARG A 359 20.80 1.86 -19.67
C ARG A 359 21.59 1.35 -18.47
N GLN A 360 22.08 2.26 -17.62
CA GLN A 360 22.76 1.92 -16.37
C GLN A 360 21.84 1.12 -15.45
N LEU A 361 20.62 1.59 -15.23
CA LEU A 361 19.65 0.90 -14.38
C LEU A 361 19.27 -0.48 -14.94
N VAL A 362 19.08 -0.61 -16.25
CA VAL A 362 18.80 -1.89 -16.92
C VAL A 362 19.97 -2.86 -16.71
N SER A 363 21.21 -2.41 -16.91
CA SER A 363 22.41 -3.24 -16.68
C SER A 363 22.52 -3.69 -15.22
N PHE A 364 22.29 -2.78 -14.28
CA PHE A 364 22.25 -3.10 -12.85
C PHE A 364 21.17 -4.14 -12.53
N ALA A 365 19.96 -3.94 -13.04
CA ALA A 365 18.83 -4.84 -12.82
C ALA A 365 19.10 -6.25 -13.36
N GLN A 366 19.72 -6.36 -14.53
CA GLN A 366 20.16 -7.63 -15.10
C GLN A 366 21.19 -8.34 -14.21
N GLY A 367 22.18 -7.59 -13.71
CA GLY A 367 23.22 -8.14 -12.83
C GLY A 367 22.71 -8.57 -11.45
N LYS A 368 21.63 -7.97 -10.95
CA LYS A 368 21.01 -8.29 -9.66
C LYS A 368 19.77 -9.19 -9.78
N HIS A 369 19.22 -9.34 -10.95
CA HIS A 369 17.93 -10.02 -11.20
C HIS A 369 16.80 -9.42 -10.39
N LEU A 370 16.56 -8.10 -10.51
CA LEU A 370 15.47 -7.40 -9.84
C LEU A 370 14.10 -8.05 -10.10
N GLY A 371 13.16 -7.82 -9.22
CA GLY A 371 11.77 -8.28 -9.40
C GLY A 371 11.05 -7.57 -10.53
N MET A 372 11.31 -6.26 -10.69
CA MET A 372 10.66 -5.44 -11.73
C MET A 372 11.49 -4.20 -12.07
N LEU A 373 11.45 -3.82 -13.33
CA LEU A 373 11.71 -2.45 -13.78
C LEU A 373 10.42 -1.82 -14.30
N SER A 374 10.20 -0.57 -13.94
CA SER A 374 9.13 0.27 -14.41
C SER A 374 9.66 1.69 -14.67
N PHE A 375 8.80 2.61 -15.05
CA PHE A 375 9.10 4.04 -15.10
C PHE A 375 7.80 4.87 -15.08
N TRP A 376 7.89 6.09 -14.60
CA TRP A 376 6.86 7.11 -14.69
C TRP A 376 7.18 8.03 -15.86
N GLU A 377 6.39 8.19 -16.94
CA GLU A 377 5.33 7.29 -17.31
C GLU A 377 5.29 7.17 -18.84
N LEU A 378 4.57 6.21 -19.35
CA LEU A 378 4.62 5.81 -20.77
C LEU A 378 4.10 6.89 -21.72
N GLY A 379 3.13 7.73 -21.30
CA GLY A 379 2.63 8.84 -22.10
C GLY A 379 3.69 9.92 -22.35
N ARG A 380 4.70 10.04 -21.49
CA ARG A 380 5.84 10.95 -21.69
C ARG A 380 6.84 10.41 -22.71
N ASP A 381 6.97 9.07 -22.80
CA ASP A 381 7.94 8.41 -23.69
C ASP A 381 7.51 8.33 -25.16
N LYS A 382 6.27 8.70 -25.48
CA LYS A 382 5.69 8.51 -26.82
C LYS A 382 6.43 9.28 -27.94
N ASN A 383 7.04 10.43 -27.63
CA ASN A 383 7.81 11.23 -28.59
C ASN A 383 8.58 12.33 -27.87
N ALA A 384 9.62 12.86 -28.53
CA ALA A 384 10.29 14.06 -28.06
C ALA A 384 9.31 15.24 -28.03
N CYS A 385 9.18 15.89 -26.88
CA CYS A 385 8.43 17.11 -26.72
C CYS A 385 8.99 17.97 -25.57
N THR A 386 8.70 19.26 -25.65
CA THR A 386 8.97 20.23 -24.58
C THR A 386 7.64 20.82 -24.13
N GLY A 387 7.39 20.84 -22.85
CA GLY A 387 6.14 21.32 -22.28
C GLY A 387 5.86 20.82 -20.88
N ALA A 388 4.58 20.61 -20.56
CA ALA A 388 4.17 20.14 -19.24
C ALA A 388 4.74 18.75 -18.94
N LEU A 389 5.23 18.56 -17.71
CA LEU A 389 5.92 17.33 -17.27
C LEU A 389 5.05 16.09 -17.38
N TYR A 390 3.73 16.20 -17.18
CA TYR A 390 2.82 15.07 -17.36
C TYR A 390 2.67 14.59 -18.80
N MET A 391 3.24 15.32 -19.77
CA MET A 391 3.16 14.98 -21.22
C MET A 391 4.52 14.75 -21.86
N CYS A 392 5.56 15.44 -21.37
CA CYS A 392 6.86 15.58 -22.04
C CYS A 392 8.01 15.22 -21.12
N THR A 393 9.02 14.54 -21.65
CA THR A 393 10.28 14.32 -20.93
C THR A 393 11.17 15.55 -20.88
N ASN A 394 10.93 16.54 -21.77
CA ASN A 394 11.72 17.77 -21.90
C ASN A 394 13.22 17.54 -22.24
N ILE A 395 13.54 16.39 -22.78
CA ILE A 395 14.87 16.05 -23.28
C ILE A 395 14.78 15.51 -24.73
N PRO A 396 15.86 15.55 -25.50
CA PRO A 396 15.91 14.88 -26.80
C PRO A 396 15.75 13.37 -26.64
N GLN A 397 14.84 12.78 -27.42
CA GLN A 397 14.64 11.33 -27.45
C GLN A 397 13.98 10.89 -28.77
N GLN A 398 14.07 9.59 -29.09
CA GLN A 398 13.26 8.98 -30.13
C GLN A 398 11.90 8.50 -29.55
N PRO A 399 10.86 8.34 -30.37
CA PRO A 399 9.59 7.79 -29.91
C PRO A 399 9.77 6.44 -29.22
N TYR A 400 9.26 6.34 -27.99
CA TYR A 400 9.35 5.15 -27.13
C TYR A 400 10.80 4.68 -26.91
N GLU A 401 11.74 5.60 -26.80
CA GLU A 401 13.15 5.27 -26.62
C GLU A 401 13.41 4.61 -25.27
N PHE A 402 12.84 5.15 -24.20
CA PHE A 402 12.97 4.54 -22.88
C PHE A 402 12.28 3.18 -22.82
N SER A 403 11.09 3.04 -23.37
CA SER A 403 10.42 1.73 -23.48
C SER A 403 11.32 0.68 -24.13
N LYS A 404 12.03 1.05 -25.22
CA LYS A 404 12.94 0.13 -25.92
C LYS A 404 14.16 -0.21 -25.11
N ILE A 405 14.71 0.75 -24.32
CA ILE A 405 15.84 0.50 -23.41
C ILE A 405 15.41 -0.47 -22.31
N PHE A 406 14.29 -0.18 -21.64
CA PHE A 406 13.78 -1.01 -20.55
C PHE A 406 13.29 -2.39 -21.01
N ALA A 407 12.81 -2.53 -22.25
CA ALA A 407 12.45 -3.82 -22.84
C ALA A 407 13.62 -4.80 -22.94
N GLY A 408 14.86 -4.32 -22.80
CA GLY A 408 16.05 -5.15 -22.64
C GLY A 408 16.08 -5.95 -21.32
N TYR A 409 15.21 -5.61 -20.36
CA TYR A 409 15.10 -6.32 -19.09
C TYR A 409 13.98 -7.37 -19.15
N ALA A 410 14.36 -8.65 -18.99
CA ALA A 410 13.43 -9.78 -19.04
C ALA A 410 13.21 -10.47 -17.67
N GLY A 411 13.87 -9.97 -16.59
CA GLY A 411 13.74 -10.49 -15.23
C GLY A 411 14.86 -11.41 -14.77
#